data_1dfd73220fcaf126dced67e9a1272df6
#
_entry.id   1dfd73220fcaf126dced67e9a1272df6
#
_cell.length_a   1.000
_cell.length_b   1.000
_cell.length_c   1.000
_cell.angle_alpha   90.00
_cell.angle_beta   90.00
_cell.angle_gamma   90.00
#
_symmetry.space_group_name_H-M   'P 1'
#
loop_
_entity.id
_entity.type
_entity.pdbx_description
1 polymer ?
#
loop_
_entity_poly.entity_id
_entity_poly.type
_entity_poly.pdbx_seq_one_letter_code
_entity_poly.pdbx_strand_id
1 'polypeptide(L)'
;MRRYFNTEGRCRPETHYMVRLDERLERIKSQYVDRGKYFVINRGRQYGKTTTLMALAEYLKDDYIVLAMDFQMMSSANFADEQTFVIAFIEYIERLPAFRGESAELIAEESFHNLLLLKNGERASMDKMFSGLSRICATAKKPIVMMIDEVDSASNNQVFIDFLAQLRGYYLNRENNPTFQSVILAGVYDIKNLKLKLRPDEEHQYNSPWNTREGNEPSESLLSFGDCPRNQMVLVPFDVAARFSVDMSFSSEQIAHMLQEYENDEQTGMDICAVSECIYEYTSGYPYLVSAICKFLDEEIPYSERFENSPPALVWTREGIEEAVKVLLNESIPLFGSMTKQLDTYKDMRDIIEQILYRGKQIAYSPAQKSINPGLMFGFLKEENGHVAVANRIFEMYLMSFFMAEESLKSEVFRRGEYDKNQFIQNSKLNMDLVLEKFVEYFSDIYGDNDERFIEAYGRKFFLLYLKPIINGTGNYYLEAQTRDAGRTDVVVDYLGEQFVVEMKIWRGNEYNERGRQQLMEYLDYFHLEKGYLLSFNFNKNKIPGVKEIS
;
A
#
# COMPACT_ATOMS: atom_id res chain seq x y z
N MET A 1 21.33 22.47 -9.62
CA MET A 1 19.94 22.24 -10.07
C MET A 1 19.10 22.17 -8.80
N ARG A 2 17.97 22.89 -8.70
CA ARG A 2 17.11 22.83 -7.52
C ARG A 2 16.60 21.40 -7.33
N ARG A 3 16.67 20.85 -6.13
CA ARG A 3 16.06 19.56 -5.79
C ARG A 3 14.52 19.73 -5.75
N TYR A 4 13.79 18.64 -5.91
CA TYR A 4 12.32 18.63 -5.86
C TYR A 4 11.80 17.31 -5.26
N PHE A 5 10.52 17.27 -4.87
CA PHE A 5 9.86 16.05 -4.39
C PHE A 5 9.40 15.22 -5.59
N ASN A 6 9.92 13.99 -5.69
CA ASN A 6 9.66 13.13 -6.84
C ASN A 6 8.57 12.09 -6.55
N THR A 7 7.60 11.99 -7.45
CA THR A 7 6.52 10.99 -7.44
C THR A 7 6.61 10.01 -8.61
N GLU A 8 7.58 10.20 -9.52
CA GLU A 8 7.74 9.41 -10.73
C GLU A 8 9.04 8.63 -10.74
N GLY A 9 8.94 7.30 -10.89
CA GLY A 9 10.12 6.44 -10.94
C GLY A 9 10.94 6.43 -9.65
N ARG A 10 12.27 6.27 -9.78
CA ARG A 10 13.18 6.20 -8.63
C ARG A 10 13.60 7.56 -8.11
N CYS A 11 13.71 7.69 -6.79
CA CYS A 11 14.31 8.84 -6.16
C CYS A 11 15.85 8.76 -6.15
N ARG A 12 16.51 9.92 -6.24
CA ARG A 12 17.97 10.10 -6.19
C ARG A 12 18.30 11.26 -5.26
N PRO A 13 19.19 11.09 -4.28
CA PRO A 13 19.53 12.15 -3.31
C PRO A 13 20.07 13.43 -3.93
N GLU A 14 20.76 13.33 -5.09
CA GLU A 14 21.38 14.47 -5.76
C GLU A 14 20.36 15.42 -6.39
N THR A 15 19.16 14.91 -6.73
CA THR A 15 18.15 15.67 -7.46
C THR A 15 16.81 15.76 -6.75
N HIS A 16 16.59 14.93 -5.73
CA HIS A 16 15.30 14.83 -5.05
C HIS A 16 15.45 15.01 -3.54
N TYR A 17 14.46 15.64 -2.91
CA TYR A 17 14.25 15.51 -1.48
C TYR A 17 13.68 14.13 -1.20
N MET A 18 14.38 13.34 -0.42
CA MET A 18 13.96 11.98 -0.09
C MET A 18 14.43 11.57 1.29
N VAL A 19 13.70 10.63 1.87
CA VAL A 19 14.10 10.05 3.16
C VAL A 19 15.41 9.28 3.00
N ARG A 20 16.32 9.45 3.95
CA ARG A 20 17.57 8.68 4.02
C ARG A 20 17.30 7.22 4.30
N LEU A 21 17.96 6.35 3.57
CA LEU A 21 17.75 4.91 3.64
C LEU A 21 18.85 4.17 4.42
N ASP A 22 19.84 4.86 4.96
CA ASP A 22 21.06 4.27 5.54
C ASP A 22 20.77 3.14 6.53
N GLU A 23 19.92 3.38 7.52
CA GLU A 23 19.54 2.37 8.52
C GLU A 23 18.83 1.15 7.89
N ARG A 24 17.99 1.40 6.91
CA ARG A 24 17.27 0.34 6.17
C ARG A 24 18.26 -0.50 5.39
N LEU A 25 19.19 0.13 4.67
CA LEU A 25 20.21 -0.54 3.87
C LEU A 25 21.12 -1.38 4.75
N GLU A 26 21.58 -0.84 5.88
CA GLU A 26 22.39 -1.56 6.87
C GLU A 26 21.63 -2.78 7.44
N ARG A 27 20.35 -2.63 7.77
CA ARG A 27 19.52 -3.75 8.24
C ARG A 27 19.35 -4.83 7.18
N ILE A 28 19.14 -4.45 5.92
CA ILE A 28 19.04 -5.42 4.81
C ILE A 28 20.39 -6.12 4.63
N LYS A 29 21.51 -5.40 4.61
CA LYS A 29 22.84 -5.97 4.50
C LYS A 29 23.11 -6.96 5.64
N SER A 30 23.06 -6.52 6.89
CA SER A 30 23.48 -7.32 8.05
C SER A 30 22.56 -8.50 8.37
N GLN A 31 21.24 -8.36 8.14
CA GLN A 31 20.28 -9.41 8.49
C GLN A 31 20.02 -10.43 7.38
N TYR A 32 20.28 -10.05 6.13
CA TYR A 32 19.96 -10.88 4.97
C TYR A 32 21.17 -11.15 4.08
N VAL A 33 21.83 -10.12 3.56
CA VAL A 33 22.91 -10.30 2.56
C VAL A 33 24.12 -10.97 3.18
N ASP A 34 24.64 -10.44 4.28
CA ASP A 34 25.82 -10.98 4.96
C ASP A 34 25.58 -12.42 5.47
N ARG A 35 24.34 -12.75 5.77
CA ARG A 35 23.92 -14.10 6.22
C ARG A 35 23.62 -15.07 5.08
N GLY A 36 23.85 -14.68 3.84
CA GLY A 36 23.63 -15.54 2.67
C GLY A 36 22.18 -15.95 2.48
N LYS A 37 21.21 -15.09 2.84
CA LYS A 37 19.79 -15.40 2.68
C LYS A 37 19.29 -14.96 1.31
N TYR A 38 18.41 -15.79 0.72
CA TYR A 38 17.58 -15.41 -0.41
C TYR A 38 16.26 -14.86 0.14
N PHE A 39 15.74 -13.77 -0.41
CA PHE A 39 14.51 -13.18 0.09
C PHE A 39 13.76 -12.39 -0.97
N VAL A 40 12.49 -12.09 -0.67
CA VAL A 40 11.58 -11.37 -1.57
C VAL A 40 11.11 -10.10 -0.88
N ILE A 41 11.28 -8.97 -1.57
CA ILE A 41 10.67 -7.68 -1.18
C ILE A 41 9.32 -7.58 -1.89
N ASN A 42 8.28 -8.11 -1.25
CA ASN A 42 6.92 -8.02 -1.73
C ASN A 42 6.21 -6.86 -1.02
N ARG A 43 6.04 -5.77 -1.73
CA ARG A 43 5.32 -4.59 -1.26
C ARG A 43 4.43 -4.05 -2.38
N GLY A 44 3.38 -3.35 -2.00
CA GLY A 44 2.48 -2.68 -2.92
C GLY A 44 3.19 -1.79 -3.94
N ARG A 45 2.45 -1.31 -4.93
CA ARG A 45 2.98 -0.35 -5.90
C ARG A 45 3.42 0.93 -5.21
N GLN A 46 4.43 1.61 -5.76
CA GLN A 46 4.92 2.90 -5.28
C GLN A 46 5.37 2.90 -3.79
N TYR A 47 5.79 1.73 -3.29
CA TYR A 47 6.33 1.55 -1.94
C TYR A 47 7.85 1.71 -1.86
N GLY A 48 8.48 2.29 -2.88
CA GLY A 48 9.92 2.57 -2.90
C GLY A 48 10.82 1.34 -3.12
N LYS A 49 10.30 0.23 -3.68
CA LYS A 49 11.08 -1.00 -3.95
C LYS A 49 12.30 -0.73 -4.83
N THR A 50 12.08 -0.18 -6.02
CA THR A 50 13.14 0.15 -6.99
C THR A 50 14.17 1.11 -6.40
N THR A 51 13.72 2.18 -5.70
CA THR A 51 14.61 3.12 -5.02
C THR A 51 15.47 2.41 -3.98
N THR A 52 14.88 1.52 -3.16
CA THR A 52 15.61 0.76 -2.14
C THR A 52 16.61 -0.22 -2.77
N LEU A 53 16.23 -0.95 -3.84
CA LEU A 53 17.13 -1.88 -4.54
C LEU A 53 18.32 -1.16 -5.16
N MET A 54 18.09 -0.02 -5.81
CA MET A 54 19.17 0.74 -6.44
C MET A 54 20.11 1.36 -5.39
N ALA A 55 19.55 1.90 -4.29
CA ALA A 55 20.36 2.38 -3.18
C ALA A 55 21.15 1.24 -2.52
N LEU A 56 20.54 0.06 -2.37
CA LEU A 56 21.19 -1.13 -1.83
C LEU A 56 22.33 -1.62 -2.76
N ALA A 57 22.11 -1.59 -4.07
CA ALA A 57 23.15 -1.96 -5.03
C ALA A 57 24.39 -1.08 -4.91
N GLU A 58 24.19 0.22 -4.75
CA GLU A 58 25.28 1.18 -4.51
C GLU A 58 25.96 0.96 -3.14
N TYR A 59 25.15 0.72 -2.11
CA TYR A 59 25.63 0.48 -0.74
C TYR A 59 26.50 -0.80 -0.61
N LEU A 60 26.20 -1.82 -1.43
CA LEU A 60 26.89 -3.11 -1.37
C LEU A 60 28.14 -3.22 -2.23
N LYS A 61 28.42 -2.29 -3.15
CA LYS A 61 29.48 -2.41 -4.17
C LYS A 61 30.89 -2.58 -3.60
N ASP A 62 31.13 -2.04 -2.40
CA ASP A 62 32.46 -2.15 -1.76
C ASP A 62 32.75 -3.55 -1.24
N ASP A 63 31.73 -4.30 -0.83
CA ASP A 63 31.88 -5.65 -0.25
C ASP A 63 31.49 -6.75 -1.24
N TYR A 64 30.63 -6.46 -2.21
CA TYR A 64 30.01 -7.44 -3.10
C TYR A 64 30.08 -7.04 -4.58
N ILE A 65 30.02 -8.02 -5.46
CA ILE A 65 29.70 -7.82 -6.87
C ILE A 65 28.18 -7.86 -6.99
N VAL A 66 27.54 -6.79 -7.44
CA VAL A 66 26.08 -6.68 -7.51
C VAL A 66 25.61 -6.83 -8.96
N LEU A 67 24.75 -7.82 -9.20
CA LEU A 67 24.04 -8.03 -10.47
C LEU A 67 22.61 -7.50 -10.31
N ALA A 68 22.40 -6.23 -10.61
CA ALA A 68 21.07 -5.60 -10.52
C ALA A 68 20.36 -5.67 -11.89
N MET A 69 19.26 -6.37 -11.95
CA MET A 69 18.45 -6.62 -13.14
C MET A 69 17.04 -6.09 -12.95
N ASP A 70 16.39 -5.71 -14.05
CA ASP A 70 14.98 -5.33 -14.09
C ASP A 70 14.28 -6.16 -15.18
N PHE A 71 13.36 -7.03 -14.76
CA PHE A 71 12.64 -7.89 -15.70
C PHE A 71 11.59 -7.16 -16.53
N GLN A 72 11.23 -5.92 -16.16
CA GLN A 72 10.42 -5.08 -17.03
C GLN A 72 11.15 -4.73 -18.34
N MET A 73 12.48 -4.74 -18.33
CA MET A 73 13.30 -4.49 -19.53
C MET A 73 13.39 -5.73 -20.47
N MET A 74 12.85 -6.86 -20.05
CA MET A 74 12.77 -8.08 -20.86
C MET A 74 11.37 -8.18 -21.47
N SER A 75 11.30 -8.35 -22.80
CA SER A 75 10.01 -8.55 -23.47
C SER A 75 9.37 -9.88 -23.10
N SER A 76 8.05 -9.99 -23.20
CA SER A 76 7.34 -11.27 -22.97
C SER A 76 7.84 -12.41 -23.89
N ALA A 77 8.32 -12.09 -25.08
CA ALA A 77 8.92 -13.05 -26.00
C ALA A 77 10.17 -13.72 -25.41
N ASN A 78 10.91 -13.04 -24.54
CA ASN A 78 12.11 -13.60 -23.89
C ASN A 78 11.76 -14.69 -22.85
N PHE A 79 10.50 -14.86 -22.50
CA PHE A 79 10.01 -15.91 -21.61
C PHE A 79 9.24 -17.02 -22.36
N ALA A 80 9.29 -17.06 -23.69
CA ALA A 80 8.53 -18.00 -24.50
C ALA A 80 9.00 -19.45 -24.33
N ASP A 81 10.30 -19.65 -24.22
CA ASP A 81 10.94 -20.95 -24.02
C ASP A 81 12.27 -20.81 -23.27
N GLU A 82 12.81 -21.96 -22.81
CA GLU A 82 14.02 -22.01 -22.00
C GLU A 82 15.23 -21.41 -22.74
N GLN A 83 15.42 -21.75 -24.01
CA GLN A 83 16.57 -21.30 -24.79
C GLN A 83 16.56 -19.80 -25.01
N THR A 84 15.41 -19.27 -25.39
CA THR A 84 15.21 -17.81 -25.59
C THR A 84 15.47 -17.03 -24.30
N PHE A 85 14.95 -17.54 -23.17
CA PHE A 85 15.18 -16.92 -21.87
C PHE A 85 16.66 -16.92 -21.48
N VAL A 86 17.33 -18.07 -21.61
CA VAL A 86 18.76 -18.20 -21.26
C VAL A 86 19.62 -17.25 -22.07
N ILE A 87 19.39 -17.13 -23.37
CA ILE A 87 20.12 -16.21 -24.23
C ILE A 87 19.88 -14.76 -23.79
N ALA A 88 18.61 -14.37 -23.62
CA ALA A 88 18.25 -13.01 -23.20
C ALA A 88 18.80 -12.65 -21.80
N PHE A 89 18.81 -13.61 -20.88
CA PHE A 89 19.35 -13.45 -19.53
C PHE A 89 20.88 -13.22 -19.56
N ILE A 90 21.62 -14.01 -20.38
CA ILE A 90 23.06 -13.84 -20.56
C ILE A 90 23.37 -12.50 -21.23
N GLU A 91 22.63 -12.10 -22.25
CA GLU A 91 22.77 -10.80 -22.89
C GLU A 91 22.51 -9.62 -21.92
N TYR A 92 21.57 -9.81 -21.00
CA TYR A 92 21.31 -8.82 -19.95
C TYR A 92 22.50 -8.70 -19.00
N ILE A 93 23.02 -9.84 -18.51
CA ILE A 93 24.21 -9.90 -17.64
C ILE A 93 25.41 -9.22 -18.29
N GLU A 94 25.69 -9.48 -19.57
CA GLU A 94 26.80 -8.89 -20.32
C GLU A 94 26.78 -7.35 -20.31
N ARG A 95 25.61 -6.75 -20.21
CA ARG A 95 25.45 -5.30 -20.19
C ARG A 95 25.61 -4.69 -18.81
N LEU A 96 25.61 -5.50 -17.74
CA LEU A 96 25.72 -4.99 -16.38
C LEU A 96 27.10 -4.37 -16.10
N PRO A 97 27.15 -3.31 -15.27
CA PRO A 97 28.40 -2.67 -14.88
C PRO A 97 29.43 -3.63 -14.26
N ALA A 98 28.95 -4.68 -13.56
CA ALA A 98 29.79 -5.70 -12.93
C ALA A 98 30.69 -6.47 -13.94
N PHE A 99 30.33 -6.50 -15.22
CA PHE A 99 31.08 -7.19 -16.29
C PHE A 99 31.78 -6.20 -17.23
N ARG A 100 31.89 -4.92 -16.85
CA ARG A 100 32.49 -3.87 -17.67
C ARG A 100 33.50 -3.04 -16.89
N GLY A 101 34.49 -2.52 -17.60
CA GLY A 101 35.51 -1.64 -17.01
C GLY A 101 36.29 -2.31 -15.87
N GLU A 102 36.66 -1.53 -14.86
CA GLU A 102 37.43 -1.98 -13.70
C GLU A 102 36.72 -3.08 -12.88
N SER A 103 35.40 -3.06 -12.84
CA SER A 103 34.61 -4.10 -12.13
C SER A 103 34.75 -5.49 -12.77
N ALA A 104 35.01 -5.57 -14.06
CA ALA A 104 35.20 -6.84 -14.76
C ALA A 104 36.43 -7.62 -14.27
N GLU A 105 37.44 -6.93 -13.74
CA GLU A 105 38.65 -7.56 -13.18
C GLU A 105 38.36 -8.38 -11.90
N LEU A 106 37.19 -8.20 -11.30
CA LEU A 106 36.74 -8.96 -10.13
C LEU A 106 36.20 -10.35 -10.52
N ILE A 107 35.96 -10.60 -11.81
CA ILE A 107 35.40 -11.83 -12.35
C ILE A 107 36.44 -12.46 -13.31
N ALA A 108 36.67 -13.75 -13.18
CA ALA A 108 37.58 -14.46 -14.07
C ALA A 108 37.10 -14.41 -15.53
N GLU A 109 37.89 -13.85 -16.42
CA GLU A 109 37.59 -13.66 -17.84
C GLU A 109 37.18 -14.98 -18.53
N GLU A 110 37.90 -16.08 -18.25
CA GLU A 110 37.58 -17.40 -18.79
C GLU A 110 36.18 -17.89 -18.37
N SER A 111 35.79 -17.68 -17.09
CA SER A 111 34.50 -18.10 -16.60
C SER A 111 33.36 -17.30 -17.25
N PHE A 112 33.58 -16.02 -17.45
CA PHE A 112 32.60 -15.15 -18.13
C PHE A 112 32.51 -15.48 -19.63
N HIS A 113 33.67 -15.66 -20.29
CA HIS A 113 33.71 -16.06 -21.70
C HIS A 113 32.96 -17.37 -21.95
N ASN A 114 33.16 -18.38 -21.09
CA ASN A 114 32.45 -19.66 -21.18
C ASN A 114 30.91 -19.49 -21.04
N LEU A 115 30.44 -18.57 -20.20
CA LEU A 115 29.00 -18.23 -20.11
C LEU A 115 28.51 -17.62 -21.43
N LEU A 116 29.27 -16.68 -22.02
CA LEU A 116 28.90 -16.01 -23.27
C LEU A 116 28.85 -16.99 -24.48
N LEU A 117 29.65 -18.05 -24.50
CA LEU A 117 29.60 -19.07 -25.56
C LEU A 117 28.24 -19.75 -25.64
N LEU A 118 27.46 -19.79 -24.56
CA LEU A 118 26.12 -20.38 -24.57
C LEU A 118 25.16 -19.65 -25.52
N LYS A 119 25.39 -18.36 -25.80
CA LYS A 119 24.55 -17.58 -26.74
C LYS A 119 24.61 -18.10 -28.15
N ASN A 120 25.79 -18.66 -28.55
CA ASN A 120 26.06 -19.12 -29.89
C ASN A 120 25.95 -20.65 -30.02
N GLY A 121 25.60 -21.36 -28.93
CA GLY A 121 25.50 -22.81 -28.89
C GLY A 121 24.15 -23.32 -29.40
N GLU A 122 24.16 -24.52 -30.01
CA GLU A 122 22.95 -25.17 -30.54
C GLU A 122 21.89 -25.50 -29.47
N ARG A 123 22.26 -25.50 -28.17
CA ARG A 123 21.35 -25.74 -27.02
C ARG A 123 21.80 -24.96 -25.80
N ALA A 124 21.35 -23.71 -25.72
CA ALA A 124 21.38 -22.97 -24.46
C ALA A 124 20.28 -23.54 -23.54
N SER A 125 20.68 -24.06 -22.36
CA SER A 125 19.75 -24.60 -21.37
C SER A 125 19.97 -23.95 -20.00
N MET A 126 18.94 -24.00 -19.15
CA MET A 126 18.97 -23.47 -17.78
C MET A 126 20.11 -24.11 -16.97
N ASP A 127 20.27 -25.42 -17.06
CA ASP A 127 21.34 -26.16 -16.35
C ASP A 127 22.73 -25.66 -16.72
N LYS A 128 22.99 -25.43 -18.02
CA LYS A 128 24.28 -24.92 -18.50
C LYS A 128 24.52 -23.49 -18.03
N MET A 129 23.47 -22.64 -18.06
CA MET A 129 23.55 -21.28 -17.57
C MET A 129 23.88 -21.24 -16.07
N PHE A 130 23.16 -22.01 -15.24
CA PHE A 130 23.45 -22.08 -13.82
C PHE A 130 24.80 -22.69 -13.48
N SER A 131 25.26 -23.69 -14.25
CA SER A 131 26.64 -24.22 -14.15
C SER A 131 27.67 -23.13 -14.46
N GLY A 132 27.43 -22.30 -15.48
CA GLY A 132 28.29 -21.15 -15.80
C GLY A 132 28.30 -20.10 -14.71
N LEU A 133 27.12 -19.74 -14.20
CA LEU A 133 26.99 -18.79 -13.09
C LEU A 133 27.66 -19.31 -11.82
N SER A 134 27.55 -20.58 -11.51
CA SER A 134 28.24 -21.21 -10.39
C SER A 134 29.76 -21.11 -10.52
N ARG A 135 30.33 -21.31 -11.72
CA ARG A 135 31.77 -21.12 -11.97
C ARG A 135 32.19 -19.67 -11.77
N ILE A 136 31.37 -18.70 -12.22
CA ILE A 136 31.61 -17.27 -11.97
C ILE A 136 31.63 -17.02 -10.48
N CYS A 137 30.64 -17.51 -9.72
CA CYS A 137 30.62 -17.38 -8.26
C CYS A 137 31.85 -17.99 -7.58
N ALA A 138 32.34 -19.14 -8.10
CA ALA A 138 33.53 -19.80 -7.57
C ALA A 138 34.85 -19.05 -7.79
N THR A 139 34.92 -18.28 -8.89
CA THR A 139 36.17 -17.64 -9.33
C THR A 139 36.18 -16.11 -9.07
N ALA A 140 35.06 -15.54 -8.64
CA ALA A 140 34.94 -14.14 -8.36
C ALA A 140 35.77 -13.73 -7.12
N LYS A 141 36.40 -12.55 -7.18
CA LYS A 141 37.22 -12.00 -6.08
C LYS A 141 36.38 -11.50 -4.89
N LYS A 142 35.10 -11.23 -5.09
CA LYS A 142 34.11 -10.86 -4.07
C LYS A 142 32.86 -11.72 -4.23
N PRO A 143 32.11 -11.99 -3.15
CA PRO A 143 30.84 -12.69 -3.27
C PRO A 143 29.87 -11.91 -4.15
N ILE A 144 29.00 -12.63 -4.86
CA ILE A 144 28.06 -12.05 -5.82
C ILE A 144 26.66 -11.99 -5.21
N VAL A 145 26.01 -10.83 -5.30
CA VAL A 145 24.61 -10.61 -4.95
C VAL A 145 23.80 -10.38 -6.22
N MET A 146 22.73 -11.14 -6.42
CA MET A 146 21.81 -10.93 -7.53
C MET A 146 20.54 -10.26 -7.04
N MET A 147 20.14 -9.19 -7.71
CA MET A 147 18.91 -8.45 -7.47
C MET A 147 18.08 -8.41 -8.75
N ILE A 148 16.80 -8.76 -8.65
CA ILE A 148 15.88 -8.71 -9.79
C ILE A 148 14.65 -7.90 -9.37
N ASP A 149 14.44 -6.76 -10.03
CA ASP A 149 13.24 -5.94 -9.85
C ASP A 149 12.15 -6.36 -10.85
N GLU A 150 10.91 -5.97 -10.56
CA GLU A 150 9.70 -6.21 -11.37
C GLU A 150 9.53 -7.67 -11.83
N VAL A 151 9.83 -8.63 -10.92
CA VAL A 151 9.68 -10.07 -11.20
C VAL A 151 8.24 -10.48 -11.54
N ASP A 152 7.27 -9.63 -11.24
CA ASP A 152 5.85 -9.82 -11.58
C ASP A 152 5.63 -9.91 -13.10
N SER A 153 6.45 -9.24 -13.90
CA SER A 153 6.38 -9.28 -15.36
C SER A 153 6.63 -10.69 -15.92
N ALA A 154 7.42 -11.50 -15.19
CA ALA A 154 7.75 -12.87 -15.54
C ALA A 154 6.84 -13.92 -14.87
N SER A 155 5.97 -13.53 -13.95
CA SER A 155 5.30 -14.43 -12.99
C SER A 155 4.37 -15.48 -13.61
N ASN A 156 3.88 -15.25 -14.83
CA ASN A 156 2.96 -16.15 -15.53
C ASN A 156 3.66 -17.12 -16.50
N ASN A 157 5.00 -17.22 -16.49
CA ASN A 157 5.75 -18.01 -17.42
C ASN A 157 6.37 -19.24 -16.73
N GLN A 158 6.24 -20.43 -17.36
CA GLN A 158 6.85 -21.67 -16.85
C GLN A 158 8.36 -21.54 -16.71
N VAL A 159 9.02 -20.92 -17.67
CA VAL A 159 10.48 -20.70 -17.67
C VAL A 159 10.95 -19.93 -16.43
N PHE A 160 10.16 -18.97 -15.96
CA PHE A 160 10.49 -18.26 -14.72
C PHE A 160 10.37 -19.15 -13.48
N ILE A 161 9.41 -20.07 -13.46
CA ILE A 161 9.30 -21.06 -12.36
C ILE A 161 10.50 -22.01 -12.39
N ASP A 162 10.93 -22.45 -13.56
CA ASP A 162 12.11 -23.32 -13.72
C ASP A 162 13.38 -22.57 -13.27
N PHE A 163 13.50 -21.29 -13.59
CA PHE A 163 14.56 -20.42 -13.09
C PHE A 163 14.56 -20.33 -11.55
N LEU A 164 13.40 -20.13 -10.92
CA LEU A 164 13.28 -20.14 -9.46
C LEU A 164 13.64 -21.50 -8.85
N ALA A 165 13.29 -22.59 -9.54
CA ALA A 165 13.63 -23.94 -9.11
C ALA A 165 15.15 -24.18 -9.14
N GLN A 166 15.84 -23.71 -10.17
CA GLN A 166 17.31 -23.76 -10.26
C GLN A 166 17.96 -22.92 -9.15
N LEU A 167 17.52 -21.69 -8.92
CA LEU A 167 18.02 -20.85 -7.82
C LEU A 167 17.89 -21.58 -6.47
N ARG A 168 16.74 -22.23 -6.24
CA ARG A 168 16.53 -23.04 -5.03
C ARG A 168 17.46 -24.23 -4.95
N GLY A 169 17.62 -24.96 -6.05
CA GLY A 169 18.50 -26.12 -6.11
C GLY A 169 19.95 -25.79 -5.76
N TYR A 170 20.48 -24.72 -6.34
CA TYR A 170 21.83 -24.22 -6.03
C TYR A 170 21.95 -23.71 -4.59
N TYR A 171 20.94 -22.99 -4.08
CA TYR A 171 20.93 -22.55 -2.69
C TYR A 171 21.00 -23.72 -1.69
N LEU A 172 20.23 -24.78 -1.90
CA LEU A 172 20.20 -25.95 -1.02
C LEU A 172 21.52 -26.75 -1.09
N ASN A 173 22.21 -26.73 -2.24
CA ASN A 173 23.47 -27.43 -2.46
C ASN A 173 24.71 -26.51 -2.41
N ARG A 174 24.59 -25.33 -1.80
CA ARG A 174 25.64 -24.30 -1.81
C ARG A 174 26.97 -24.73 -1.17
N GLU A 175 26.95 -25.75 -0.32
CA GLU A 175 28.15 -26.31 0.28
C GLU A 175 29.03 -27.03 -0.76
N ASN A 176 28.40 -27.62 -1.79
CA ASN A 176 29.08 -28.38 -2.84
C ASN A 176 29.19 -27.59 -4.17
N ASN A 177 28.22 -26.67 -4.40
CA ASN A 177 28.14 -25.88 -5.62
C ASN A 177 28.17 -24.37 -5.24
N PRO A 178 29.24 -23.65 -5.54
CA PRO A 178 29.32 -22.22 -5.36
C PRO A 178 28.12 -21.53 -6.02
N THR A 179 27.53 -20.58 -5.32
CA THR A 179 26.35 -19.86 -5.80
C THR A 179 26.34 -18.43 -5.27
N PHE A 180 25.31 -17.65 -5.60
CA PHE A 180 25.15 -16.29 -5.13
C PHE A 180 25.15 -16.21 -3.60
N GLN A 181 25.83 -15.20 -3.05
CA GLN A 181 25.79 -14.88 -1.63
C GLN A 181 24.37 -14.60 -1.18
N SER A 182 23.65 -13.79 -1.96
CA SER A 182 22.24 -13.49 -1.73
C SER A 182 21.51 -13.28 -3.05
N VAL A 183 20.23 -13.61 -3.08
CA VAL A 183 19.32 -13.30 -4.18
C VAL A 183 18.14 -12.51 -3.63
N ILE A 184 17.91 -11.34 -4.20
CA ILE A 184 16.86 -10.40 -3.82
C ILE A 184 15.90 -10.26 -4.98
N LEU A 185 14.65 -10.68 -4.78
CA LEU A 185 13.60 -10.54 -5.78
C LEU A 185 12.62 -9.47 -5.30
N ALA A 186 12.25 -8.53 -6.16
CA ALA A 186 11.28 -7.51 -5.83
C ALA A 186 10.08 -7.52 -6.78
N GLY A 187 8.89 -7.40 -6.20
CA GLY A 187 7.64 -7.40 -6.93
C GLY A 187 6.46 -7.00 -6.05
N VAL A 188 5.27 -6.95 -6.63
CA VAL A 188 4.02 -6.70 -5.91
C VAL A 188 3.44 -8.00 -5.39
N TYR A 189 3.45 -9.06 -6.24
CA TYR A 189 2.90 -10.35 -5.87
C TYR A 189 3.88 -11.14 -4.99
N ASP A 190 3.31 -11.93 -4.09
CA ASP A 190 4.12 -12.88 -3.35
C ASP A 190 4.52 -14.03 -4.28
N ILE A 191 5.79 -14.04 -4.65
CA ILE A 191 6.38 -15.08 -5.53
C ILE A 191 6.20 -16.47 -4.92
N LYS A 192 6.09 -16.57 -3.58
CA LYS A 192 5.79 -17.81 -2.88
C LYS A 192 4.43 -18.39 -3.25
N ASN A 193 3.48 -17.54 -3.62
CA ASN A 193 2.09 -17.90 -3.92
C ASN A 193 1.76 -17.82 -5.43
N LEU A 194 2.76 -17.80 -6.31
CA LEU A 194 2.53 -17.85 -7.75
C LEU A 194 1.77 -19.12 -8.14
N LYS A 195 0.58 -18.93 -8.70
CA LYS A 195 -0.25 -19.99 -9.26
C LYS A 195 -0.29 -19.79 -10.77
N LEU A 196 0.28 -20.73 -11.49
CA LEU A 196 0.16 -20.77 -12.94
C LEU A 196 -1.07 -21.56 -13.36
N LYS A 197 -1.94 -20.92 -14.14
CA LYS A 197 -2.88 -21.63 -15.01
C LYS A 197 -2.18 -21.92 -16.31
N LEU A 198 -1.55 -23.09 -16.42
CA LEU A 198 -0.81 -23.47 -17.60
C LEU A 198 -1.69 -23.77 -18.81
N ARG A 199 -2.94 -24.20 -18.61
CA ARG A 199 -3.94 -24.37 -19.66
C ARG A 199 -5.35 -24.18 -19.11
N PRO A 200 -6.31 -23.64 -19.91
CA PRO A 200 -7.69 -23.43 -19.44
C PRO A 200 -8.41 -24.72 -19.05
N ASP A 201 -8.00 -25.86 -19.58
CA ASP A 201 -8.70 -27.16 -19.45
C ASP A 201 -8.01 -28.12 -18.46
N GLU A 202 -6.90 -27.76 -17.85
CA GLU A 202 -6.21 -28.60 -16.85
C GLU A 202 -6.32 -27.97 -15.45
N GLU A 203 -6.95 -28.69 -14.52
CA GLU A 203 -7.09 -28.32 -13.11
C GLU A 203 -5.76 -28.34 -12.33
N HIS A 204 -4.63 -28.47 -12.99
CA HIS A 204 -3.33 -28.56 -12.37
C HIS A 204 -2.74 -27.16 -12.10
N GLN A 205 -2.84 -26.73 -10.85
CA GLN A 205 -2.19 -25.52 -10.36
C GLN A 205 -0.77 -25.86 -9.89
N TYR A 206 0.22 -25.34 -10.59
CA TYR A 206 1.62 -25.43 -10.13
C TYR A 206 1.87 -24.32 -9.10
N ASN A 207 2.44 -24.70 -7.96
CA ASN A 207 2.87 -23.75 -6.94
C ASN A 207 4.32 -23.35 -7.20
N SER A 208 4.67 -22.09 -6.90
CA SER A 208 6.05 -21.63 -6.91
C SER A 208 6.94 -22.57 -6.07
N PRO A 209 8.14 -22.94 -6.55
CA PRO A 209 9.09 -23.72 -5.76
C PRO A 209 9.57 -23.00 -4.50
N TRP A 210 9.27 -21.70 -4.38
CA TRP A 210 9.55 -20.85 -3.22
C TRP A 210 8.39 -20.79 -2.22
N ASN A 211 7.28 -21.49 -2.51
CA ASN A 211 6.14 -21.53 -1.62
C ASN A 211 6.40 -22.45 -0.42
N THR A 212 6.29 -21.91 0.78
CA THR A 212 6.16 -22.70 2.00
C THR A 212 4.73 -23.18 2.11
N ARG A 213 4.51 -24.47 2.20
CA ARG A 213 3.25 -25.03 2.66
C ARG A 213 3.13 -24.83 4.17
N GLU A 214 2.78 -23.63 4.60
CA GLU A 214 2.12 -23.46 5.89
C GLU A 214 0.64 -23.79 5.70
N GLY A 215 0.21 -24.93 6.24
CA GLY A 215 -1.20 -25.19 6.53
C GLY A 215 -2.06 -25.82 5.44
N ASN A 216 -1.53 -26.66 4.55
CA ASN A 216 -2.38 -27.65 3.89
C ASN A 216 -2.22 -28.98 4.62
N GLU A 217 -3.19 -29.32 5.47
CA GLU A 217 -3.41 -30.71 5.86
C GLU A 217 -3.55 -31.56 4.59
N PRO A 218 -2.95 -32.76 4.54
CA PRO A 218 -3.16 -33.65 3.42
C PRO A 218 -4.66 -33.92 3.32
N SER A 219 -5.26 -33.60 2.17
CA SER A 219 -6.62 -34.02 1.92
C SER A 219 -6.68 -35.54 2.12
N GLU A 220 -7.61 -36.01 2.93
CA GLU A 220 -7.81 -37.42 3.28
C GLU A 220 -8.01 -38.37 2.10
N SER A 221 -7.99 -37.86 0.86
CA SER A 221 -8.15 -38.64 -0.38
C SER A 221 -6.86 -39.29 -0.90
N LEU A 222 -5.70 -39.20 -0.22
CA LEU A 222 -4.43 -39.82 -0.66
C LEU A 222 -3.97 -41.00 0.20
N LEU A 223 -4.86 -41.60 1.00
CA LEU A 223 -4.60 -42.86 1.69
C LEU A 223 -5.30 -44.06 1.01
N SER A 224 -5.21 -44.17 -0.33
CA SER A 224 -5.41 -45.46 -0.98
C SER A 224 -4.04 -46.02 -1.41
N PHE A 225 -3.58 -47.00 -0.69
CA PHE A 225 -2.45 -47.83 -1.05
C PHE A 225 -2.79 -48.58 -2.35
N GLY A 226 -2.09 -48.27 -3.43
CA GLY A 226 -2.17 -49.00 -4.67
C GLY A 226 -1.61 -48.18 -5.84
N ASP A 227 -0.45 -48.59 -6.34
CA ASP A 227 0.20 -48.12 -7.56
C ASP A 227 0.86 -46.74 -7.54
N CYS A 228 2.06 -46.72 -7.06
CA CYS A 228 3.00 -45.60 -7.16
C CYS A 228 3.76 -45.68 -8.50
N PRO A 229 3.54 -44.79 -9.48
CA PRO A 229 4.50 -44.59 -10.57
C PRO A 229 5.70 -43.85 -9.99
N ARG A 230 6.87 -44.45 -10.13
CA ARG A 230 8.17 -43.86 -9.79
C ARG A 230 8.38 -42.57 -10.61
N ASN A 231 8.01 -41.42 -10.08
CA ASN A 231 8.50 -40.06 -10.40
C ASN A 231 7.69 -38.94 -9.73
N GLN A 232 7.05 -39.20 -8.61
CA GLN A 232 6.64 -38.10 -7.74
C GLN A 232 7.74 -37.83 -6.71
N MET A 233 8.57 -36.85 -7.03
CA MET A 233 9.46 -36.25 -6.05
C MET A 233 8.55 -35.60 -4.98
N VAL A 234 8.49 -36.21 -3.80
CA VAL A 234 7.86 -35.60 -2.62
C VAL A 234 8.67 -34.37 -2.30
N LEU A 235 8.18 -33.20 -2.71
CA LEU A 235 8.79 -31.92 -2.38
C LEU A 235 8.61 -31.68 -0.88
N VAL A 236 9.64 -32.00 -0.11
CA VAL A 236 9.75 -31.62 1.30
C VAL A 236 9.73 -30.09 1.36
N PRO A 237 8.88 -29.47 2.18
CA PRO A 237 8.75 -28.01 2.24
C PRO A 237 9.95 -27.40 2.99
N PHE A 238 10.97 -26.95 2.26
CA PHE A 238 12.01 -26.10 2.80
C PHE A 238 11.82 -24.67 2.27
N ASP A 239 11.64 -23.73 3.18
CA ASP A 239 11.53 -22.30 2.88
C ASP A 239 12.92 -21.76 2.51
N VAL A 240 13.18 -21.59 1.23
CA VAL A 240 14.43 -21.02 0.75
C VAL A 240 14.41 -19.49 0.87
N ALA A 241 13.23 -18.88 0.71
CA ALA A 241 13.10 -17.43 0.84
C ALA A 241 12.86 -17.03 2.29
N ALA A 242 13.82 -16.33 2.89
CA ALA A 242 13.66 -15.74 4.20
C ALA A 242 12.52 -14.72 4.22
N ARG A 243 11.76 -14.68 5.31
CA ARG A 243 10.74 -13.66 5.52
C ARG A 243 11.39 -12.28 5.59
N PHE A 244 11.00 -11.38 4.70
CA PHE A 244 11.46 -10.00 4.72
C PHE A 244 10.63 -9.20 5.72
N SER A 245 11.27 -8.76 6.80
CA SER A 245 10.62 -8.06 7.93
C SER A 245 11.09 -6.61 8.11
N VAL A 246 11.89 -6.10 7.16
CA VAL A 246 12.31 -4.70 7.21
C VAL A 246 11.14 -3.82 6.79
N ASP A 247 10.79 -2.87 7.64
CA ASP A 247 9.77 -1.88 7.31
C ASP A 247 10.29 -0.94 6.22
N MET A 248 9.43 -0.70 5.23
CA MET A 248 9.72 0.20 4.13
C MET A 248 8.92 1.51 4.22
N SER A 249 8.02 1.63 5.20
CA SER A 249 7.35 2.89 5.51
C SER A 249 8.32 3.88 6.15
N PHE A 250 8.01 5.15 6.09
CA PHE A 250 8.79 6.20 6.75
C PHE A 250 8.22 6.50 8.13
N SER A 251 9.08 6.74 9.11
CA SER A 251 8.65 7.30 10.39
C SER A 251 8.49 8.82 10.31
N SER A 252 7.81 9.43 11.29
CA SER A 252 7.70 10.89 11.37
C SER A 252 9.07 11.57 11.48
N GLU A 253 10.02 10.96 12.21
CA GLU A 253 11.39 11.47 12.33
C GLU A 253 12.13 11.41 10.98
N GLN A 254 11.93 10.36 10.20
CA GLN A 254 12.54 10.26 8.87
C GLN A 254 11.96 11.29 7.91
N ILE A 255 10.65 11.55 7.99
CA ILE A 255 9.98 12.63 7.23
C ILE A 255 10.53 13.98 7.67
N ALA A 256 10.69 14.21 8.99
CA ALA A 256 11.26 15.45 9.52
C ALA A 256 12.69 15.71 9.01
N HIS A 257 13.54 14.67 8.93
CA HIS A 257 14.88 14.81 8.35
C HIS A 257 14.84 15.20 6.87
N MET A 258 13.93 14.63 6.08
CA MET A 258 13.75 15.01 4.68
C MET A 258 13.28 16.46 4.55
N LEU A 259 12.33 16.88 5.38
CA LEU A 259 11.84 18.26 5.42
C LEU A 259 12.92 19.25 5.92
N GLN A 260 13.80 18.82 6.82
CA GLN A 260 14.94 19.64 7.25
C GLN A 260 15.90 19.94 6.09
N GLU A 261 16.14 18.97 5.20
CA GLU A 261 16.92 19.22 3.98
C GLU A 261 16.25 20.22 3.04
N TYR A 262 14.92 20.13 2.91
CA TYR A 262 14.13 21.08 2.14
C TYR A 262 14.14 22.48 2.78
N GLU A 263 13.94 22.58 4.08
CA GLU A 263 13.94 23.84 4.81
C GLU A 263 15.30 24.56 4.76
N ASN A 264 16.41 23.79 4.76
CA ASN A 264 17.75 24.36 4.60
C ASN A 264 17.95 25.04 3.24
N ASP A 265 17.30 24.51 2.18
CA ASP A 265 17.42 25.06 0.82
C ASP A 265 16.40 26.19 0.57
N GLU A 266 15.15 26.05 1.02
CA GLU A 266 14.01 26.91 0.64
C GLU A 266 13.63 27.95 1.72
N GLN A 267 14.00 27.72 2.99
CA GLN A 267 13.80 28.65 4.12
C GLN A 267 12.33 29.09 4.27
N THR A 268 11.40 28.17 4.28
CA THR A 268 9.97 28.44 4.33
C THR A 268 9.51 28.99 5.68
N GLY A 269 10.22 28.65 6.77
CA GLY A 269 9.84 28.95 8.14
C GLY A 269 8.79 27.99 8.72
N MET A 270 8.66 26.77 8.15
CA MET A 270 7.72 25.76 8.65
C MET A 270 8.12 25.20 10.03
N ASP A 271 7.15 24.76 10.79
CA ASP A 271 7.36 23.88 11.95
C ASP A 271 7.53 22.43 11.46
N ILE A 272 8.78 22.01 11.28
CA ILE A 272 9.13 20.70 10.73
C ILE A 272 8.52 19.54 11.53
N CYS A 273 8.49 19.64 12.87
CA CYS A 273 7.94 18.58 13.71
C CYS A 273 6.42 18.45 13.49
N ALA A 274 5.69 19.56 13.58
CA ALA A 274 4.23 19.57 13.38
C ALA A 274 3.85 19.10 11.96
N VAL A 275 4.58 19.56 10.94
CA VAL A 275 4.35 19.17 9.53
C VAL A 275 4.63 17.69 9.33
N SER A 276 5.75 17.16 9.83
CA SER A 276 6.12 15.75 9.66
C SER A 276 5.15 14.80 10.36
N GLU A 277 4.69 15.15 11.56
CA GLU A 277 3.68 14.40 12.30
C GLU A 277 2.34 14.40 11.55
N CYS A 278 1.90 15.55 11.06
CA CYS A 278 0.66 15.67 10.30
C CYS A 278 0.72 14.85 8.99
N ILE A 279 1.82 14.92 8.23
CA ILE A 279 2.00 14.09 7.02
C ILE A 279 1.96 12.61 7.39
N TYR A 280 2.59 12.21 8.49
CA TYR A 280 2.59 10.83 8.96
C TYR A 280 1.18 10.37 9.36
N GLU A 281 0.37 11.19 10.04
CA GLU A 281 -1.02 10.90 10.37
C GLU A 281 -1.85 10.51 9.14
N TYR A 282 -1.70 11.24 8.03
CA TYR A 282 -2.43 10.94 6.79
C TYR A 282 -1.89 9.73 6.05
N THR A 283 -0.57 9.55 6.01
CA THR A 283 0.10 8.60 5.11
C THR A 283 0.52 7.31 5.79
N SER A 284 0.60 7.25 7.12
CA SER A 284 1.30 6.20 7.89
C SER A 284 2.69 5.91 7.29
N GLY A 285 3.35 6.94 6.78
CA GLY A 285 4.68 6.85 6.18
C GLY A 285 4.74 6.15 4.83
N TYR A 286 3.63 5.99 4.11
CA TYR A 286 3.62 5.39 2.77
C TYR A 286 4.46 6.27 1.80
N PRO A 287 5.57 5.75 1.24
CA PRO A 287 6.59 6.57 0.58
C PRO A 287 6.06 7.50 -0.51
N TYR A 288 5.21 6.97 -1.40
CA TYR A 288 4.62 7.76 -2.48
C TYR A 288 3.72 8.88 -1.94
N LEU A 289 2.86 8.56 -0.95
CA LEU A 289 1.92 9.54 -0.40
C LEU A 289 2.65 10.68 0.32
N VAL A 290 3.73 10.37 1.04
CA VAL A 290 4.60 11.37 1.66
C VAL A 290 5.17 12.31 0.60
N SER A 291 5.79 11.74 -0.45
CA SER A 291 6.37 12.56 -1.53
C SER A 291 5.31 13.37 -2.29
N ALA A 292 4.13 12.81 -2.51
CA ALA A 292 3.04 13.49 -3.23
C ALA A 292 2.50 14.69 -2.44
N ILE A 293 2.27 14.53 -1.15
CA ILE A 293 1.83 15.66 -0.30
C ILE A 293 2.90 16.76 -0.31
N CYS A 294 4.17 16.42 -0.09
CA CYS A 294 5.24 17.41 -0.11
C CYS A 294 5.36 18.10 -1.48
N LYS A 295 5.19 17.35 -2.58
CA LYS A 295 5.18 17.92 -3.93
C LYS A 295 4.05 18.94 -4.11
N PHE A 296 2.83 18.60 -3.70
CA PHE A 296 1.71 19.53 -3.81
C PHE A 296 1.93 20.78 -2.96
N LEU A 297 2.47 20.63 -1.73
CA LEU A 297 2.80 21.77 -0.87
C LEU A 297 3.88 22.69 -1.46
N ASP A 298 4.80 22.16 -2.26
CA ASP A 298 5.85 22.94 -2.92
C ASP A 298 5.37 23.56 -4.24
N GLU A 299 4.61 22.80 -5.06
CA GLU A 299 4.36 23.14 -6.46
C GLU A 299 2.95 23.67 -6.76
N GLU A 300 1.91 23.30 -5.98
CA GLU A 300 0.51 23.58 -6.32
C GLU A 300 -0.24 24.41 -5.29
N ILE A 301 -0.16 24.05 -4.02
CA ILE A 301 -0.92 24.73 -2.95
C ILE A 301 -0.57 26.21 -2.83
N PRO A 302 0.69 26.66 -3.02
CA PRO A 302 1.02 28.10 -2.98
C PRO A 302 0.26 28.95 -4.00
N TYR A 303 -0.22 28.35 -5.08
CA TYR A 303 -0.95 29.02 -6.17
C TYR A 303 -2.46 28.79 -6.12
N SER A 304 -2.97 28.07 -5.10
CA SER A 304 -4.41 27.87 -4.92
C SER A 304 -5.07 29.15 -4.39
N GLU A 305 -6.36 29.34 -4.67
CA GLU A 305 -7.12 30.53 -4.24
C GLU A 305 -7.00 30.83 -2.74
N ARG A 306 -6.88 29.81 -1.92
CA ARG A 306 -6.79 29.93 -0.46
C ARG A 306 -5.42 30.42 0.02
N PHE A 307 -4.35 30.08 -0.69
CA PHE A 307 -2.96 30.32 -0.29
C PHE A 307 -2.23 31.33 -1.19
N GLU A 308 -2.88 31.79 -2.27
CA GLU A 308 -2.34 32.82 -3.14
C GLU A 308 -2.00 34.08 -2.32
N ASN A 309 -0.75 34.54 -2.39
CA ASN A 309 -0.20 35.64 -1.59
C ASN A 309 0.05 35.32 -0.10
N SER A 310 -0.09 34.08 0.34
CA SER A 310 0.28 33.68 1.71
C SER A 310 1.80 33.48 1.84
N PRO A 311 2.38 33.76 3.02
CA PRO A 311 3.77 33.39 3.28
C PRO A 311 3.98 31.87 3.15
N PRO A 312 5.15 31.38 2.67
CA PRO A 312 5.41 29.94 2.54
C PRO A 312 5.17 29.15 3.83
N ALA A 313 5.44 29.73 5.00
CA ALA A 313 5.20 29.09 6.28
C ALA A 313 3.72 28.72 6.51
N LEU A 314 2.76 29.45 5.96
CA LEU A 314 1.33 29.13 6.08
C LEU A 314 0.90 27.98 5.16
N VAL A 315 1.61 27.77 4.05
CA VAL A 315 1.37 26.62 3.17
C VAL A 315 1.80 25.32 3.86
N TRP A 316 2.91 25.34 4.58
CA TRP A 316 3.43 24.20 5.32
C TRP A 316 2.83 24.12 6.73
N THR A 317 1.51 24.05 6.78
CA THR A 317 0.70 23.87 8.00
C THR A 317 -0.26 22.70 7.82
N ARG A 318 -1.02 22.37 8.87
CA ARG A 318 -2.10 21.38 8.79
C ARG A 318 -3.11 21.72 7.68
N GLU A 319 -3.50 22.99 7.59
CA GLU A 319 -4.47 23.44 6.58
C GLU A 319 -3.96 23.28 5.15
N GLY A 320 -2.68 23.56 4.92
CA GLY A 320 -2.06 23.31 3.61
C GLY A 320 -1.96 21.83 3.28
N ILE A 321 -1.62 20.98 4.28
CA ILE A 321 -1.59 19.51 4.12
C ILE A 321 -3.00 19.00 3.80
N GLU A 322 -4.04 19.47 4.47
CA GLU A 322 -5.44 19.09 4.19
C GLU A 322 -5.83 19.45 2.76
N GLU A 323 -5.41 20.61 2.27
CA GLU A 323 -5.66 21.02 0.89
C GLU A 323 -4.89 20.13 -0.10
N ALA A 324 -3.63 19.81 0.18
CA ALA A 324 -2.84 18.88 -0.63
C ALA A 324 -3.46 17.47 -0.67
N VAL A 325 -4.02 16.99 0.45
CA VAL A 325 -4.76 15.71 0.51
C VAL A 325 -6.02 15.78 -0.36
N LYS A 326 -6.77 16.90 -0.37
CA LYS A 326 -7.95 17.07 -1.25
C LYS A 326 -7.55 16.98 -2.71
N VAL A 327 -6.48 17.66 -3.11
CA VAL A 327 -5.95 17.59 -4.48
C VAL A 327 -5.60 16.13 -4.81
N LEU A 328 -4.82 15.46 -3.95
CA LEU A 328 -4.41 14.06 -4.15
C LEU A 328 -5.59 13.10 -4.34
N LEU A 329 -6.66 13.27 -3.55
CA LEU A 329 -7.84 12.39 -3.63
C LEU A 329 -8.65 12.57 -4.92
N ASN A 330 -8.52 13.71 -5.57
CA ASN A 330 -9.16 14.01 -6.86
C ASN A 330 -8.28 13.65 -8.06
N GLU A 331 -6.99 13.34 -7.82
CA GLU A 331 -6.06 12.95 -8.87
C GLU A 331 -6.27 11.50 -9.35
N SER A 332 -6.10 11.30 -10.66
CA SER A 332 -6.12 9.97 -11.28
C SER A 332 -4.76 9.29 -11.19
N ILE A 333 -4.38 8.85 -10.00
CA ILE A 333 -3.07 8.23 -9.77
C ILE A 333 -3.10 6.70 -9.96
N PRO A 334 -1.99 6.10 -10.45
CA PRO A 334 -1.91 4.64 -10.66
C PRO A 334 -2.13 3.82 -9.38
N LEU A 335 -1.83 4.37 -8.22
CA LEU A 335 -2.02 3.73 -6.92
C LEU A 335 -3.51 3.47 -6.66
N PHE A 336 -4.37 4.48 -6.83
CA PHE A 336 -5.82 4.37 -6.65
C PHE A 336 -6.45 3.48 -7.72
N GLY A 337 -6.01 3.61 -9.00
CA GLY A 337 -6.46 2.72 -10.06
C GLY A 337 -6.11 1.25 -9.81
N SER A 338 -4.94 0.97 -9.21
CA SER A 338 -4.58 -0.38 -8.76
C SER A 338 -5.48 -0.86 -7.64
N MET A 339 -5.81 0.00 -6.67
CA MET A 339 -6.66 -0.32 -5.53
C MET A 339 -8.07 -0.74 -5.98
N THR A 340 -8.72 0.06 -6.81
CA THR A 340 -10.08 -0.24 -7.34
C THR A 340 -10.09 -1.53 -8.15
N LYS A 341 -9.08 -1.75 -9.01
CA LYS A 341 -8.95 -3.01 -9.76
C LYS A 341 -8.84 -4.23 -8.84
N GLN A 342 -8.10 -4.13 -7.73
CA GLN A 342 -7.97 -5.24 -6.79
C GLN A 342 -9.27 -5.48 -6.00
N LEU A 343 -10.02 -4.45 -5.65
CA LEU A 343 -11.34 -4.58 -5.03
C LEU A 343 -12.34 -5.30 -5.95
N ASP A 344 -12.25 -5.06 -7.26
CA ASP A 344 -13.07 -5.79 -8.24
C ASP A 344 -12.67 -7.25 -8.36
N THR A 345 -11.39 -7.56 -8.22
CA THR A 345 -10.85 -8.91 -8.33
C THR A 345 -11.10 -9.73 -7.05
N TYR A 346 -10.94 -9.14 -5.87
CA TYR A 346 -11.02 -9.81 -4.57
C TYR A 346 -12.26 -9.35 -3.79
N LYS A 347 -13.42 -9.91 -4.11
CA LYS A 347 -14.70 -9.52 -3.50
C LYS A 347 -14.72 -9.68 -1.98
N ASP A 348 -14.15 -10.77 -1.45
CA ASP A 348 -14.08 -11.01 0.01
C ASP A 348 -13.27 -9.91 0.72
N MET A 349 -12.18 -9.45 0.10
CA MET A 349 -11.38 -8.33 0.62
C MET A 349 -12.19 -7.02 0.61
N ARG A 350 -12.93 -6.78 -0.48
CA ARG A 350 -13.82 -5.62 -0.59
C ARG A 350 -14.85 -5.61 0.54
N ASP A 351 -15.54 -6.74 0.76
CA ASP A 351 -16.54 -6.89 1.82
C ASP A 351 -15.97 -6.63 3.22
N ILE A 352 -14.74 -7.08 3.46
CA ILE A 352 -14.00 -6.82 4.71
C ILE A 352 -13.73 -5.31 4.87
N ILE A 353 -13.24 -4.66 3.83
CA ILE A 353 -12.96 -3.21 3.87
C ILE A 353 -14.25 -2.43 4.09
N GLU A 354 -15.34 -2.77 3.42
CA GLU A 354 -16.63 -2.15 3.64
C GLU A 354 -17.13 -2.34 5.09
N GLN A 355 -16.94 -3.54 5.67
CA GLN A 355 -17.30 -3.78 7.08
C GLN A 355 -16.45 -2.96 8.05
N ILE A 356 -15.16 -2.78 7.77
CA ILE A 356 -14.27 -1.94 8.57
C ILE A 356 -14.69 -0.48 8.48
N LEU A 357 -14.86 0.04 7.26
CA LEU A 357 -15.12 1.47 7.02
C LEU A 357 -16.53 1.89 7.44
N TYR A 358 -17.55 1.12 7.04
CA TYR A 358 -18.95 1.50 7.30
C TYR A 358 -19.47 1.02 8.64
N ARG A 359 -19.04 -0.17 9.10
CA ARG A 359 -19.58 -0.78 10.32
C ARG A 359 -18.65 -0.65 11.52
N GLY A 360 -17.47 -0.04 11.34
CA GLY A 360 -16.49 0.03 12.42
C GLY A 360 -16.11 -1.34 13.00
N LYS A 361 -16.33 -2.43 12.21
CA LYS A 361 -16.15 -3.79 12.72
C LYS A 361 -14.68 -4.07 12.96
N GLN A 362 -14.34 -4.43 14.19
CA GLN A 362 -13.03 -4.94 14.50
C GLN A 362 -12.92 -6.39 14.02
N ILE A 363 -12.10 -6.60 13.00
CA ILE A 363 -11.83 -7.91 12.43
C ILE A 363 -10.51 -8.39 12.99
N ALA A 364 -10.53 -9.50 13.75
CA ALA A 364 -9.31 -10.06 14.32
C ALA A 364 -8.33 -10.43 13.20
N TYR A 365 -7.07 -10.05 13.38
CA TYR A 365 -6.03 -10.38 12.43
C TYR A 365 -5.65 -11.86 12.55
N SER A 366 -5.62 -12.55 11.42
CA SER A 366 -5.05 -13.89 11.31
C SER A 366 -4.29 -14.02 9.99
N PRO A 367 -2.99 -14.35 10.00
CA PRO A 367 -2.21 -14.53 8.78
C PRO A 367 -2.72 -15.69 7.90
N ALA A 368 -3.50 -16.62 8.45
CA ALA A 368 -4.11 -17.73 7.71
C ALA A 368 -5.41 -17.32 6.97
N GLN A 369 -5.94 -16.14 7.22
CA GLN A 369 -7.19 -15.68 6.62
C GLN A 369 -6.99 -15.22 5.18
N LYS A 370 -7.41 -16.04 4.22
CA LYS A 370 -7.19 -15.81 2.78
C LYS A 370 -7.81 -14.51 2.26
N SER A 371 -8.92 -14.07 2.84
CA SER A 371 -9.64 -12.86 2.40
C SER A 371 -8.91 -11.55 2.72
N ILE A 372 -8.01 -11.51 3.71
CA ILE A 372 -7.22 -10.31 4.04
C ILE A 372 -5.85 -10.29 3.35
N ASN A 373 -5.34 -11.45 2.95
CA ASN A 373 -3.99 -11.57 2.39
C ASN A 373 -3.75 -10.66 1.17
N PRO A 374 -4.69 -10.52 0.20
CA PRO A 374 -4.49 -9.56 -0.90
C PRO A 374 -4.33 -8.13 -0.40
N GLY A 375 -5.14 -7.70 0.56
CA GLY A 375 -5.06 -6.35 1.12
C GLY A 375 -3.72 -6.06 1.82
N LEU A 376 -3.20 -7.03 2.57
CA LEU A 376 -1.89 -6.94 3.21
C LEU A 376 -0.76 -6.91 2.16
N MET A 377 -0.85 -7.78 1.15
CA MET A 377 0.14 -7.90 0.08
C MET A 377 0.22 -6.62 -0.76
N PHE A 378 -0.93 -6.04 -1.12
CA PHE A 378 -0.97 -4.79 -1.87
C PHE A 378 -0.72 -3.55 -1.01
N GLY A 379 -0.63 -3.70 0.32
CA GLY A 379 -0.43 -2.61 1.26
C GLY A 379 -1.67 -1.73 1.48
N PHE A 380 -2.87 -2.25 1.21
CA PHE A 380 -4.15 -1.55 1.46
C PHE A 380 -4.66 -1.79 2.88
N LEU A 381 -4.30 -2.94 3.45
CA LEU A 381 -4.59 -3.32 4.82
C LEU A 381 -3.29 -3.46 5.62
N LYS A 382 -3.40 -3.27 6.93
CA LYS A 382 -2.34 -3.51 7.92
C LYS A 382 -2.89 -4.29 9.11
N GLU A 383 -1.99 -4.90 9.88
CA GLU A 383 -2.28 -5.36 11.22
C GLU A 383 -2.07 -4.19 12.19
N GLU A 384 -3.02 -3.95 13.06
CA GLU A 384 -2.95 -2.91 14.08
C GLU A 384 -3.61 -3.43 15.37
N ASN A 385 -2.84 -3.57 16.43
CA ASN A 385 -3.30 -4.05 17.74
C ASN A 385 -4.10 -5.38 17.69
N GLY A 386 -3.66 -6.34 16.87
CA GLY A 386 -4.32 -7.63 16.70
C GLY A 386 -5.55 -7.61 15.80
N HIS A 387 -5.83 -6.50 15.13
CA HIS A 387 -6.96 -6.34 14.22
C HIS A 387 -6.51 -5.92 12.82
N VAL A 388 -7.39 -6.14 11.86
CA VAL A 388 -7.20 -5.67 10.47
C VAL A 388 -7.70 -4.24 10.37
N ALA A 389 -6.86 -3.35 9.87
CA ALA A 389 -7.19 -1.95 9.60
C ALA A 389 -6.82 -1.57 8.16
N VAL A 390 -7.42 -0.51 7.63
CA VAL A 390 -6.96 0.13 6.39
C VAL A 390 -5.59 0.77 6.65
N ALA A 391 -4.69 0.67 5.68
CA ALA A 391 -3.28 0.95 5.91
C ALA A 391 -2.96 2.39 6.33
N ASN A 392 -3.72 3.37 5.82
CA ASN A 392 -3.56 4.78 6.16
C ASN A 392 -4.86 5.57 5.93
N ARG A 393 -4.89 6.80 6.45
CA ARG A 393 -6.06 7.68 6.38
C ARG A 393 -6.43 8.09 4.94
N ILE A 394 -5.47 8.31 4.07
CA ILE A 394 -5.74 8.64 2.66
C ILE A 394 -6.47 7.49 1.97
N PHE A 395 -6.07 6.25 2.22
CA PHE A 395 -6.78 5.09 1.68
C PHE A 395 -8.19 4.94 2.25
N GLU A 396 -8.39 5.22 3.55
CA GLU A 396 -9.73 5.24 4.14
C GLU A 396 -10.63 6.28 3.44
N MET A 397 -10.13 7.50 3.27
CA MET A 397 -10.86 8.60 2.62
C MET A 397 -11.19 8.26 1.16
N TYR A 398 -10.21 7.75 0.41
CA TYR A 398 -10.40 7.36 -0.97
C TYR A 398 -11.42 6.23 -1.14
N LEU A 399 -11.28 5.15 -0.36
CA LEU A 399 -12.17 3.99 -0.40
C LEU A 399 -13.59 4.37 0.01
N MET A 400 -13.74 5.21 1.04
CA MET A 400 -15.03 5.72 1.45
C MET A 400 -15.68 6.53 0.33
N SER A 401 -14.94 7.45 -0.29
CA SER A 401 -15.44 8.24 -1.43
C SER A 401 -15.83 7.35 -2.62
N PHE A 402 -15.01 6.32 -2.91
CA PHE A 402 -15.27 5.36 -3.99
C PHE A 402 -16.56 4.57 -3.75
N PHE A 403 -16.72 3.94 -2.59
CA PHE A 403 -17.92 3.17 -2.25
C PHE A 403 -19.18 4.07 -2.19
N MET A 404 -19.04 5.29 -1.65
CA MET A 404 -20.14 6.26 -1.63
C MET A 404 -20.54 6.69 -3.05
N ALA A 405 -19.59 6.81 -3.97
CA ALA A 405 -19.92 7.14 -5.37
C ALA A 405 -20.70 6.02 -6.06
N GLU A 406 -20.32 4.76 -5.85
CA GLU A 406 -21.05 3.61 -6.41
C GLU A 406 -22.47 3.51 -5.83
N GLU A 407 -22.64 3.75 -4.55
CA GLU A 407 -23.93 3.63 -3.89
C GLU A 407 -24.86 4.82 -4.19
N SER A 408 -24.32 6.02 -4.37
CA SER A 408 -25.10 7.22 -4.69
C SER A 408 -25.94 7.05 -5.95
N LEU A 409 -25.45 6.28 -6.93
CA LEU A 409 -26.19 5.99 -8.16
C LEU A 409 -27.50 5.21 -7.95
N LYS A 410 -27.63 4.51 -6.82
CA LYS A 410 -28.76 3.61 -6.52
C LYS A 410 -29.60 4.08 -5.32
N SER A 411 -29.10 5.04 -4.54
CA SER A 411 -29.68 5.43 -3.26
C SER A 411 -30.80 6.47 -3.39
N GLU A 412 -31.95 6.18 -2.77
CA GLU A 412 -33.03 7.16 -2.63
C GLU A 412 -32.65 8.30 -1.68
N VAL A 413 -31.85 7.99 -0.66
CA VAL A 413 -31.34 8.99 0.30
C VAL A 413 -30.47 10.04 -0.41
N PHE A 414 -29.61 9.61 -1.34
CA PHE A 414 -28.81 10.52 -2.15
C PHE A 414 -29.71 11.44 -3.00
N ARG A 415 -30.69 10.86 -3.69
CA ARG A 415 -31.66 11.63 -4.50
C ARG A 415 -32.42 12.65 -3.65
N ARG A 416 -32.79 12.29 -2.43
CA ARG A 416 -33.45 13.24 -1.53
C ARG A 416 -32.56 14.42 -1.16
N GLY A 417 -31.30 14.19 -0.80
CA GLY A 417 -30.33 15.26 -0.56
C GLY A 417 -30.14 16.18 -1.76
N GLU A 418 -30.18 15.64 -2.97
CA GLU A 418 -30.11 16.40 -4.22
C GLU A 418 -31.31 17.32 -4.42
N TYR A 419 -32.52 16.86 -4.11
CA TYR A 419 -33.74 17.67 -4.15
C TYR A 419 -33.70 18.80 -3.11
N ASP A 420 -33.22 18.51 -1.92
CA ASP A 420 -33.24 19.42 -0.79
C ASP A 420 -32.08 20.44 -0.82
N LYS A 421 -31.06 20.24 -1.65
CA LYS A 421 -29.79 20.97 -1.72
C LYS A 421 -29.94 22.50 -1.63
N ASN A 422 -30.85 23.08 -2.41
CA ASN A 422 -30.95 24.52 -2.59
C ASN A 422 -31.43 25.26 -1.33
N GLN A 423 -32.06 24.58 -0.40
CA GLN A 423 -32.53 25.21 0.85
C GLN A 423 -31.45 25.33 1.93
N PHE A 424 -30.37 24.55 1.80
CA PHE A 424 -29.31 24.44 2.80
C PHE A 424 -28.17 25.43 2.60
N ILE A 425 -28.06 26.00 1.41
CA ILE A 425 -26.97 26.94 1.07
C ILE A 425 -27.56 28.35 0.89
N GLN A 426 -27.16 29.25 1.75
CA GLN A 426 -27.57 30.67 1.70
C GLN A 426 -26.33 31.56 1.79
N ASN A 427 -26.14 32.46 0.82
CA ASN A 427 -25.01 33.39 0.78
C ASN A 427 -23.65 32.67 0.87
N SER A 428 -23.51 31.55 0.16
CA SER A 428 -22.31 30.68 0.18
C SER A 428 -22.00 30.05 1.55
N LYS A 429 -22.92 30.03 2.49
CA LYS A 429 -22.81 29.39 3.79
C LYS A 429 -23.72 28.17 3.87
N LEU A 430 -23.19 27.08 4.43
CA LEU A 430 -23.96 25.87 4.69
C LEU A 430 -24.72 25.99 6.02
N ASN A 431 -26.04 25.83 5.98
CA ASN A 431 -26.85 25.74 7.18
C ASN A 431 -26.91 24.28 7.67
N MET A 432 -25.92 23.88 8.46
CA MET A 432 -25.82 22.51 8.99
C MET A 432 -26.97 22.17 9.95
N ASP A 433 -27.51 23.14 10.70
CA ASP A 433 -28.68 22.93 11.56
C ASP A 433 -29.86 22.41 10.73
N LEU A 434 -30.18 23.10 9.64
CA LEU A 434 -31.29 22.74 8.76
C LEU A 434 -31.02 21.40 8.03
N VAL A 435 -29.77 21.13 7.65
CA VAL A 435 -29.39 19.82 7.06
C VAL A 435 -29.71 18.69 8.00
N LEU A 436 -29.33 18.83 9.28
CA LEU A 436 -29.56 17.79 10.28
C LEU A 436 -31.03 17.65 10.65
N GLU A 437 -31.78 18.76 10.78
CA GLU A 437 -33.23 18.72 10.99
C GLU A 437 -33.95 17.95 9.89
N LYS A 438 -33.66 18.29 8.64
CA LYS A 438 -34.28 17.61 7.48
C LYS A 438 -33.84 16.16 7.34
N PHE A 439 -32.61 15.86 7.66
CA PHE A 439 -32.15 14.47 7.68
C PHE A 439 -32.89 13.65 8.74
N VAL A 440 -33.10 14.18 9.95
CA VAL A 440 -33.83 13.50 11.04
C VAL A 440 -35.30 13.28 10.66
N GLU A 441 -35.99 14.28 10.08
CA GLU A 441 -37.34 14.11 9.55
C GLU A 441 -37.41 12.99 8.52
N TYR A 442 -36.55 13.06 7.50
CA TYR A 442 -36.53 12.09 6.41
C TYR A 442 -36.14 10.67 6.86
N PHE A 443 -35.16 10.56 7.76
CA PHE A 443 -34.71 9.28 8.31
C PHE A 443 -35.82 8.61 9.13
N SER A 444 -36.60 9.39 9.88
CA SER A 444 -37.75 8.89 10.63
C SER A 444 -38.84 8.30 9.73
N ASP A 445 -39.07 8.91 8.57
CA ASP A 445 -40.06 8.44 7.59
C ASP A 445 -39.65 7.14 6.91
N ILE A 446 -38.36 6.96 6.59
CA ILE A 446 -37.85 5.77 5.88
C ILE A 446 -37.68 4.57 6.81
N TYR A 447 -37.07 4.82 7.98
CA TYR A 447 -36.62 3.71 8.84
C TYR A 447 -37.69 3.22 9.81
N GLY A 448 -38.74 4.00 10.09
CA GLY A 448 -39.87 3.58 10.93
C GLY A 448 -39.44 2.89 12.24
N ASP A 449 -40.34 2.05 12.78
CA ASP A 449 -40.10 1.39 14.09
C ASP A 449 -39.42 -0.02 13.96
N ASN A 450 -38.86 -0.40 12.83
CA ASN A 450 -38.74 -1.83 12.49
C ASN A 450 -37.34 -2.46 12.44
N ASP A 451 -36.23 -1.82 12.87
CA ASP A 451 -34.95 -2.52 12.73
C ASP A 451 -34.12 -2.65 14.01
N GLU A 452 -34.27 -3.81 14.68
CA GLU A 452 -33.40 -4.24 15.80
C GLU A 452 -31.93 -4.44 15.39
N ARG A 453 -31.63 -4.40 14.08
CA ARG A 453 -30.27 -4.62 13.50
C ARG A 453 -29.56 -3.33 13.09
N PHE A 454 -30.18 -2.18 13.32
CA PHE A 454 -29.53 -0.90 12.98
C PHE A 454 -28.29 -0.69 13.83
N ILE A 455 -27.19 -0.37 13.20
CA ILE A 455 -25.93 0.00 13.84
C ILE A 455 -25.56 1.42 13.46
N GLU A 456 -24.78 2.07 14.31
CA GLU A 456 -24.32 3.46 14.15
C GLU A 456 -23.70 3.74 12.77
N ALA A 457 -22.99 2.78 12.23
CA ALA A 457 -22.39 2.87 10.91
C ALA A 457 -23.41 3.01 9.76
N TYR A 458 -24.61 2.44 9.88
CA TYR A 458 -25.67 2.67 8.90
C TYR A 458 -26.21 4.09 8.96
N GLY A 459 -26.36 4.63 10.16
CA GLY A 459 -26.74 6.02 10.36
C GLY A 459 -25.74 6.97 9.71
N ARG A 460 -24.46 6.73 9.94
CA ARG A 460 -23.36 7.49 9.32
C ARG A 460 -23.41 7.40 7.79
N LYS A 461 -23.55 6.19 7.25
CA LYS A 461 -23.66 5.98 5.80
C LYS A 461 -24.83 6.74 5.19
N PHE A 462 -26.02 6.67 5.80
CA PHE A 462 -27.20 7.39 5.31
C PHE A 462 -27.04 8.92 5.41
N PHE A 463 -26.45 9.40 6.50
CA PHE A 463 -26.18 10.83 6.64
C PHE A 463 -25.19 11.32 5.57
N LEU A 464 -24.13 10.59 5.30
CA LEU A 464 -23.16 10.93 4.26
C LEU A 464 -23.76 10.87 2.86
N LEU A 465 -24.61 9.89 2.56
CA LEU A 465 -25.35 9.83 1.30
C LEU A 465 -26.28 11.02 1.12
N TYR A 466 -26.93 11.48 2.19
CA TYR A 466 -27.77 12.67 2.17
C TYR A 466 -26.98 13.95 2.01
N LEU A 467 -25.88 14.07 2.74
CA LEU A 467 -25.01 15.25 2.75
C LEU A 467 -24.23 15.45 1.43
N LYS A 468 -23.74 14.36 0.84
CA LYS A 468 -22.86 14.41 -0.33
C LYS A 468 -23.39 15.28 -1.48
N PRO A 469 -24.63 15.13 -1.97
CA PRO A 469 -25.14 15.97 -3.04
C PRO A 469 -25.32 17.43 -2.62
N ILE A 470 -25.52 17.70 -1.32
CA ILE A 470 -25.70 19.06 -0.78
C ILE A 470 -24.39 19.84 -0.88
N ILE A 471 -23.27 19.22 -0.49
CA ILE A 471 -21.95 19.88 -0.47
C ILE A 471 -21.15 19.64 -1.76
N ASN A 472 -21.66 18.83 -2.69
CA ASN A 472 -20.95 18.40 -3.90
C ASN A 472 -20.45 19.59 -4.73
N GLY A 473 -19.16 19.58 -5.06
CA GLY A 473 -18.48 20.60 -5.86
C GLY A 473 -17.97 21.81 -5.04
N THR A 474 -18.30 21.91 -3.74
CA THR A 474 -17.91 23.06 -2.93
C THR A 474 -17.35 22.66 -1.57
N GLY A 475 -17.87 21.60 -0.96
CA GLY A 475 -17.44 21.12 0.35
C GLY A 475 -16.90 19.69 0.30
N ASN A 476 -16.22 19.32 1.37
CA ASN A 476 -15.73 17.96 1.60
C ASN A 476 -16.17 17.47 2.97
N TYR A 477 -16.16 16.17 3.16
CA TYR A 477 -16.33 15.58 4.49
C TYR A 477 -15.18 14.61 4.77
N TYR A 478 -14.84 14.49 6.03
CA TYR A 478 -13.82 13.59 6.51
C TYR A 478 -14.44 12.70 7.58
N LEU A 479 -14.10 11.43 7.55
CA LEU A 479 -14.35 10.54 8.67
C LEU A 479 -13.08 10.52 9.51
N GLU A 480 -13.17 10.88 10.76
CA GLU A 480 -12.04 10.77 11.64
C GLU A 480 -11.67 9.30 11.87
N ALA A 481 -10.43 8.97 11.52
CA ALA A 481 -9.83 7.72 11.93
C ALA A 481 -9.36 7.86 13.37
N GLN A 482 -9.71 6.90 14.20
CA GLN A 482 -9.26 6.67 15.58
C GLN A 482 -8.29 7.72 16.17
N THR A 483 -8.75 8.54 17.10
CA THR A 483 -7.89 9.01 18.20
C THR A 483 -7.45 7.81 19.03
N ARG A 484 -6.31 7.89 19.71
CA ARG A 484 -5.61 6.81 20.44
C ARG A 484 -6.46 5.96 21.40
N ASP A 485 -7.67 6.36 21.73
CA ASP A 485 -8.60 5.69 22.64
C ASP A 485 -9.91 5.30 21.93
N ALA A 486 -9.87 4.15 21.25
CA ALA A 486 -10.98 3.22 20.94
C ALA A 486 -12.37 3.74 20.53
N GLY A 487 -12.52 4.99 20.07
CA GLY A 487 -13.80 5.53 19.61
C GLY A 487 -13.68 6.03 18.18
N ARG A 488 -14.20 5.28 17.20
CA ARG A 488 -14.39 5.82 15.84
C ARG A 488 -15.55 6.77 15.88
N THR A 489 -15.27 7.99 15.48
CA THR A 489 -16.26 9.05 15.46
C THR A 489 -16.28 9.62 14.07
N ASP A 490 -17.07 10.17 13.63
CA ASP A 490 -17.62 11.46 13.44
C ASP A 490 -17.27 11.97 12.07
N VAL A 491 -18.18 12.66 11.56
CA VAL A 491 -18.06 13.32 10.28
C VAL A 491 -17.63 14.76 10.57
N VAL A 492 -16.47 15.12 10.05
CA VAL A 492 -16.07 16.53 9.94
C VAL A 492 -16.43 16.99 8.54
N VAL A 493 -17.24 18.02 8.42
CA VAL A 493 -17.63 18.62 7.14
C VAL A 493 -16.90 19.94 7.00
N ASP A 494 -16.17 20.11 5.89
CA ASP A 494 -15.57 21.37 5.50
C ASP A 494 -16.38 21.97 4.33
N TYR A 495 -16.88 23.17 4.51
CA TYR A 495 -17.62 23.89 3.48
C TYR A 495 -17.11 25.32 3.35
N LEU A 496 -16.32 25.60 2.30
CA LEU A 496 -15.69 26.91 2.06
C LEU A 496 -14.86 27.42 3.25
N GLY A 497 -14.15 26.50 3.95
CA GLY A 497 -13.32 26.82 5.10
C GLY A 497 -14.08 26.92 6.43
N GLU A 498 -15.40 26.72 6.44
CA GLU A 498 -16.19 26.56 7.66
C GLU A 498 -16.29 25.07 7.99
N GLN A 499 -15.90 24.68 9.22
CA GLN A 499 -15.88 23.29 9.66
C GLN A 499 -17.04 22.99 10.60
N PHE A 500 -17.65 21.80 10.39
CA PHE A 500 -18.75 21.29 11.21
C PHE A 500 -18.39 19.88 11.68
N VAL A 501 -18.40 19.66 12.99
CA VAL A 501 -18.20 18.35 13.60
C VAL A 501 -19.54 17.74 13.97
N VAL A 502 -19.80 16.53 13.45
CA VAL A 502 -21.03 15.77 13.70
C VAL A 502 -20.70 14.44 14.34
N GLU A 503 -20.88 14.32 15.64
CA GLU A 503 -20.80 13.07 16.39
C GLU A 503 -22.08 12.25 16.20
N MET A 504 -21.98 10.96 15.94
CA MET A 504 -23.14 10.09 15.71
C MET A 504 -23.17 8.95 16.70
N LYS A 505 -24.30 8.75 17.36
CA LYS A 505 -24.50 7.68 18.35
C LYS A 505 -25.85 6.99 18.19
N ILE A 506 -25.91 5.70 18.53
CA ILE A 506 -27.18 5.05 18.81
C ILE A 506 -27.56 5.33 20.24
N TRP A 507 -28.79 5.77 20.45
CA TRP A 507 -29.32 6.00 21.78
C TRP A 507 -29.43 4.70 22.58
N ARG A 508 -28.63 4.58 23.64
CA ARG A 508 -28.65 3.44 24.56
C ARG A 508 -28.86 3.88 26.02
N GLY A 509 -29.40 5.08 26.22
CA GLY A 509 -29.61 5.69 27.53
C GLY A 509 -28.78 6.96 27.75
N ASN A 510 -29.08 7.66 28.88
CA ASN A 510 -28.48 8.97 29.16
C ASN A 510 -26.96 8.90 29.35
N GLU A 511 -26.42 7.85 30.01
CA GLU A 511 -24.98 7.71 30.23
C GLU A 511 -24.20 7.56 28.91
N TYR A 512 -24.77 6.85 27.96
CA TYR A 512 -24.12 6.66 26.64
C TYR A 512 -24.11 7.95 25.82
N ASN A 513 -25.18 8.71 25.93
CA ASN A 513 -25.28 10.00 25.25
C ASN A 513 -24.32 11.05 25.88
N GLU A 514 -24.11 10.98 27.20
CA GLU A 514 -23.16 11.85 27.91
C GLU A 514 -21.72 11.59 27.49
N ARG A 515 -21.33 10.33 27.25
CA ARG A 515 -20.03 9.98 26.66
C ARG A 515 -19.86 10.58 25.26
N GLY A 516 -20.90 10.52 24.42
CA GLY A 516 -20.89 11.16 23.10
C GLY A 516 -20.71 12.68 23.18
N ARG A 517 -21.34 13.32 24.16
CA ARG A 517 -21.13 14.77 24.43
C ARG A 517 -19.68 15.07 24.83
N GLN A 518 -19.11 14.27 25.70
CA GLN A 518 -17.74 14.47 26.15
C GLN A 518 -16.73 14.30 25.00
N GLN A 519 -16.94 13.31 24.15
CA GLN A 519 -16.14 13.13 22.93
C GLN A 519 -16.28 14.34 22.00
N LEU A 520 -17.50 14.81 21.75
CA LEU A 520 -17.73 15.98 20.92
C LEU A 520 -17.02 17.22 21.49
N MET A 521 -17.02 17.41 22.81
CA MET A 521 -16.31 18.52 23.44
C MET A 521 -14.80 18.46 23.20
N GLU A 522 -14.20 17.29 23.35
CA GLU A 522 -12.77 17.09 23.08
C GLU A 522 -12.41 17.44 21.62
N TYR A 523 -13.30 17.12 20.67
CA TYR A 523 -13.12 17.50 19.26
C TYR A 523 -13.28 18.99 19.03
N LEU A 524 -14.26 19.62 19.67
CA LEU A 524 -14.47 21.07 19.56
C LEU A 524 -13.25 21.84 20.07
N ASP A 525 -12.67 21.39 21.19
CA ASP A 525 -11.42 21.95 21.72
C ASP A 525 -10.25 21.74 20.75
N TYR A 526 -10.15 20.57 20.16
CA TYR A 526 -9.09 20.23 19.20
C TYR A 526 -9.17 21.06 17.91
N PHE A 527 -10.38 21.23 17.35
CA PHE A 527 -10.61 22.02 16.13
C PHE A 527 -10.84 23.51 16.40
N HIS A 528 -10.79 23.95 17.65
CA HIS A 528 -11.09 25.34 18.07
C HIS A 528 -12.45 25.82 17.60
N LEU A 529 -13.48 24.96 17.69
CA LEU A 529 -14.84 25.25 17.29
C LEU A 529 -15.74 25.51 18.52
N GLU A 530 -16.62 26.50 18.39
CA GLU A 530 -17.58 26.84 19.46
C GLU A 530 -18.86 25.99 19.40
N LYS A 531 -19.13 25.33 18.24
CA LYS A 531 -20.37 24.60 18.00
C LYS A 531 -20.09 23.26 17.33
N GLY A 532 -20.74 22.21 17.81
CA GLY A 532 -20.74 20.87 17.20
C GLY A 532 -22.12 20.23 17.31
N TYR A 533 -22.25 19.07 16.67
CA TYR A 533 -23.53 18.38 16.52
C TYR A 533 -23.45 16.97 17.03
N LEU A 534 -24.46 16.56 17.85
CA LEU A 534 -24.62 15.16 18.27
C LEU A 534 -25.89 14.59 17.63
N LEU A 535 -25.71 13.72 16.64
CA LEU A 535 -26.80 13.03 15.95
C LEU A 535 -27.06 11.68 16.61
N SER A 536 -28.17 11.56 17.36
CA SER A 536 -28.53 10.35 18.08
C SER A 536 -29.65 9.58 17.39
N PHE A 537 -29.38 8.34 16.97
CA PHE A 537 -30.37 7.43 16.40
C PHE A 537 -31.10 6.67 17.52
N ASN A 538 -32.37 7.03 17.75
CA ASN A 538 -33.19 6.44 18.82
C ASN A 538 -34.28 5.54 18.24
N PHE A 539 -34.22 4.25 18.54
CA PHE A 539 -35.18 3.22 18.09
C PHE A 539 -36.22 2.82 19.16
N ASN A 540 -36.28 3.55 20.28
CA ASN A 540 -37.30 3.28 21.30
C ASN A 540 -38.70 3.62 20.79
N LYS A 541 -39.71 2.82 21.20
CA LYS A 541 -41.10 2.99 20.77
C LYS A 541 -41.73 4.34 21.14
N ASN A 542 -41.25 4.97 22.21
CA ASN A 542 -41.75 6.25 22.72
C ASN A 542 -40.80 7.42 22.41
N LYS A 543 -39.99 7.33 21.35
CA LYS A 543 -39.08 8.40 20.95
C LYS A 543 -39.84 9.60 20.42
N ILE A 544 -39.32 10.78 20.71
CA ILE A 544 -39.75 12.03 20.11
C ILE A 544 -38.60 12.52 19.25
N PRO A 545 -38.73 12.49 17.90
CA PRO A 545 -37.72 13.09 17.02
C PRO A 545 -37.67 14.59 17.22
N GLY A 546 -36.51 15.17 17.13
CA GLY A 546 -36.36 16.63 17.21
C GLY A 546 -34.94 17.06 17.48
N VAL A 547 -34.71 18.36 17.43
CA VAL A 547 -33.43 19.02 17.71
C VAL A 547 -33.51 19.65 19.10
N LYS A 548 -32.44 19.53 19.87
CA LYS A 548 -32.31 20.13 21.18
C LYS A 548 -30.95 20.83 21.25
N GLU A 549 -30.99 22.13 21.50
CA GLU A 549 -29.78 22.89 21.79
C GLU A 549 -29.36 22.65 23.25
N ILE A 550 -28.06 22.40 23.43
CA ILE A 550 -27.45 22.15 24.73
C ILE A 550 -26.24 23.06 24.83
N SER A 551 -26.26 24.00 25.77
CA SER A 551 -25.16 24.93 26.10
C SER A 551 -24.22 24.33 27.15
#